data_948871cbc86aee89a77d940b58b8fb68
#
_entry.id   948871cbc86aee89a77d940b58b8fb68
#
_cell.length_a   1.000
_cell.length_b   1.000
_cell.length_c   1.000
_cell.angle_alpha   90.00
_cell.angle_beta   90.00
_cell.angle_gamma   90.00
#
_symmetry.space_group_name_H-M   'P 1'
#
loop_
_entity.id
_entity.type
_entity.pdbx_description
1 polymer ?
#
loop_
_entity_poly.entity_id
_entity_poly.type
_entity_poly.pdbx_seq_one_letter_code
_entity_poly.pdbx_strand_id
1 'polypeptide(L)'
;MSDIRVKGFDDVTFWREDSIGLIVIRSSSEGRIRRKTIEELMMALSGASIDSSIGSIAITGQNDLFFKGMIPDEADDLPALLESLRALASVFYSIDKPTFAILNGDATDLGYELALLTDIIISSPKATVGFSREYNCMMAGSLSSLRFRSTELGGSTEGVNCDYVFKYDNLLGDAKNRISGLENPRLALSRRNRLRFIKEAITEEHLVLLTKSRISNDKNALNVPAGKEE
;
A
#
# COMPACT_ATOMS: atom_id res chain seq x y z
N MET A 1 29.79 -2.81 -0.83
CA MET A 1 28.33 -2.98 -0.90
C MET A 1 27.87 -2.44 -2.23
N SER A 2 27.46 -3.28 -3.16
CA SER A 2 27.00 -2.83 -4.48
C SER A 2 25.50 -2.55 -4.38
N ASP A 3 25.16 -1.26 -4.24
CA ASP A 3 23.78 -0.79 -4.41
C ASP A 3 23.35 -1.10 -5.85
N ILE A 4 22.53 -2.12 -6.01
CA ILE A 4 21.86 -2.37 -7.29
C ILE A 4 20.70 -1.37 -7.36
N ARG A 5 21.00 -0.15 -7.80
CA ARG A 5 19.95 0.80 -8.22
C ARG A 5 19.43 0.33 -9.56
N VAL A 6 18.17 -0.02 -9.63
CA VAL A 6 17.51 -0.28 -10.92
C VAL A 6 17.47 1.06 -11.67
N LYS A 7 18.28 1.18 -12.73
CA LYS A 7 18.27 2.35 -13.61
C LYS A 7 16.92 2.44 -14.31
N GLY A 8 16.23 3.56 -14.13
CA GLY A 8 15.12 3.93 -15.01
C GLY A 8 13.81 4.29 -14.34
N PHE A 9 13.72 4.28 -13.01
CA PHE A 9 12.51 4.73 -12.30
C PHE A 9 12.65 6.19 -11.87
N ASP A 10 11.60 6.98 -12.15
CA ASP A 10 11.56 8.40 -11.78
C ASP A 10 10.95 8.60 -10.38
N ASP A 11 9.91 7.84 -10.06
CA ASP A 11 9.12 8.00 -8.85
C ASP A 11 9.37 6.90 -7.80
N VAL A 12 10.01 5.81 -8.19
CA VAL A 12 10.32 4.69 -7.31
C VAL A 12 11.81 4.41 -7.35
N THR A 13 12.42 4.23 -6.19
CA THR A 13 13.79 3.76 -6.08
C THR A 13 13.77 2.37 -5.45
N PHE A 14 14.50 1.44 -6.02
CA PHE A 14 14.62 0.08 -5.54
C PHE A 14 16.08 -0.31 -5.40
N TRP A 15 16.44 -0.90 -4.26
CA TRP A 15 17.74 -1.53 -4.05
C TRP A 15 17.63 -2.68 -3.04
N ARG A 16 18.66 -3.52 -3.02
CA ARG A 16 18.78 -4.56 -2.02
C ARG A 16 19.70 -4.09 -0.89
N GLU A 17 19.29 -4.32 0.34
CA GLU A 17 20.09 -4.14 1.53
C GLU A 17 20.04 -5.46 2.33
N ASP A 18 21.19 -6.15 2.42
CA ASP A 18 21.27 -7.54 2.90
C ASP A 18 20.29 -8.47 2.15
N SER A 19 19.31 -9.06 2.84
CA SER A 19 18.25 -9.87 2.24
C SER A 19 16.93 -9.10 2.04
N ILE A 20 16.90 -7.79 2.30
CA ILE A 20 15.71 -6.96 2.18
C ILE A 20 15.75 -6.21 0.85
N GLY A 21 14.72 -6.39 0.01
CA GLY A 21 14.43 -5.53 -1.13
C GLY A 21 13.72 -4.28 -0.65
N LEU A 22 14.41 -3.14 -0.63
CA LEU A 22 13.86 -1.87 -0.16
C LEU A 22 13.35 -1.06 -1.34
N ILE A 23 12.06 -0.72 -1.31
CA ILE A 23 11.38 0.10 -2.32
C ILE A 23 11.01 1.43 -1.65
N VAL A 24 11.46 2.53 -2.23
CA VAL A 24 11.15 3.88 -1.76
C VAL A 24 10.30 4.60 -2.78
N ILE A 25 9.11 5.03 -2.36
CA ILE A 25 8.17 5.78 -3.18
C ILE A 25 8.45 7.28 -3.01
N ARG A 26 8.56 7.99 -4.12
CA ARG A 26 8.63 9.44 -4.17
C ARG A 26 7.24 9.98 -4.46
N SER A 27 6.70 10.72 -3.51
CA SER A 27 5.47 11.50 -3.68
C SER A 27 5.78 13.00 -3.83
N SER A 28 4.79 13.78 -4.25
CA SER A 28 4.88 15.24 -4.18
C SER A 28 4.95 15.73 -2.72
N SER A 29 5.23 17.01 -2.51
CA SER A 29 5.21 17.62 -1.17
C SER A 29 3.87 17.51 -0.45
N GLU A 30 2.78 17.32 -1.22
CA GLU A 30 1.43 17.11 -0.67
C GLU A 30 1.11 15.62 -0.43
N GLY A 31 2.05 14.73 -0.70
CA GLY A 31 1.84 13.29 -0.56
C GLY A 31 1.04 12.67 -1.70
N ARG A 32 1.10 13.25 -2.89
CA ARG A 32 0.40 12.73 -4.08
C ARG A 32 1.35 11.95 -4.97
N ILE A 33 0.87 10.84 -5.52
CA ILE A 33 1.59 10.01 -6.49
C ILE A 33 0.94 10.08 -7.86
N ARG A 34 1.67 9.67 -8.88
CA ARG A 34 1.22 9.59 -10.28
C ARG A 34 0.81 8.16 -10.62
N ARG A 35 0.09 7.94 -11.72
CA ARG A 35 -0.17 6.60 -12.26
C ARG A 35 1.15 5.88 -12.59
N LYS A 36 2.11 6.60 -13.14
CA LYS A 36 3.46 6.10 -13.41
C LYS A 36 4.13 5.53 -12.14
N THR A 37 3.91 6.15 -10.98
CA THR A 37 4.41 5.64 -9.70
C THR A 37 3.87 4.24 -9.40
N ILE A 38 2.59 3.97 -9.72
CA ILE A 38 1.97 2.65 -9.55
C ILE A 38 2.63 1.62 -10.48
N GLU A 39 2.88 1.98 -11.74
CA GLU A 39 3.53 1.12 -12.72
C GLU A 39 4.98 0.79 -12.31
N GLU A 40 5.74 1.80 -11.88
CA GLU A 40 7.10 1.62 -11.38
C GLU A 40 7.15 0.77 -10.12
N LEU A 41 6.17 0.93 -9.21
CA LEU A 41 6.03 0.11 -8.02
C LEU A 41 5.76 -1.36 -8.37
N MET A 42 4.89 -1.62 -9.34
CA MET A 42 4.64 -2.99 -9.83
C MET A 42 5.91 -3.62 -10.40
N MET A 43 6.70 -2.86 -11.17
CA MET A 43 7.97 -3.35 -11.72
C MET A 43 8.98 -3.64 -10.61
N ALA A 44 9.11 -2.75 -9.62
CA ALA A 44 10.00 -2.94 -8.48
C ALA A 44 9.60 -4.17 -7.64
N LEU A 45 8.33 -4.33 -7.35
CA LEU A 45 7.79 -5.48 -6.61
C LEU A 45 8.02 -6.79 -7.36
N SER A 46 7.76 -6.80 -8.67
CA SER A 46 7.98 -7.98 -9.51
C SER A 46 9.47 -8.35 -9.56
N GLY A 47 10.35 -7.36 -9.75
CA GLY A 47 11.80 -7.57 -9.72
C GLY A 47 12.28 -8.12 -8.38
N ALA A 48 11.83 -7.54 -7.27
CA ALA A 48 12.17 -8.02 -5.92
C ALA A 48 11.62 -9.43 -5.65
N SER A 49 10.46 -9.76 -6.22
CA SER A 49 9.83 -11.08 -6.03
C SER A 49 10.65 -12.21 -6.66
N ILE A 50 11.22 -12.00 -7.84
CA ILE A 50 11.98 -13.03 -8.57
C ILE A 50 13.45 -13.11 -8.16
N ASP A 51 14.01 -12.10 -7.51
CA ASP A 51 15.41 -12.09 -7.07
C ASP A 51 15.60 -13.02 -5.86
N SER A 52 16.28 -14.15 -6.06
CA SER A 52 16.51 -15.16 -5.00
C SER A 52 17.37 -14.66 -3.85
N SER A 53 18.12 -13.57 -4.02
CA SER A 53 18.93 -12.96 -2.97
C SER A 53 18.11 -12.08 -2.01
N ILE A 54 16.84 -11.82 -2.35
CA ILE A 54 15.89 -11.06 -1.52
C ILE A 54 15.00 -12.05 -0.78
N GLY A 55 15.00 -11.99 0.56
CA GLY A 55 14.15 -12.81 1.44
C GLY A 55 12.85 -12.12 1.81
N SER A 56 12.83 -10.78 1.84
CA SER A 56 11.66 -9.97 2.17
C SER A 56 11.64 -8.66 1.40
N ILE A 57 10.47 -8.03 1.30
CA ILE A 57 10.27 -6.78 0.56
C ILE A 57 9.70 -5.73 1.51
N ALA A 58 10.37 -4.57 1.59
CA ALA A 58 9.90 -3.45 2.39
C ALA A 58 9.61 -2.23 1.49
N ILE A 59 8.50 -1.56 1.74
CA ILE A 59 8.07 -0.35 1.02
C ILE A 59 8.04 0.80 2.02
N THR A 60 8.61 1.93 1.66
CA THR A 60 8.59 3.15 2.45
C THR A 60 8.45 4.38 1.56
N GLY A 61 8.24 5.54 2.15
CA GLY A 61 8.21 6.80 1.42
C GLY A 61 9.53 7.56 1.52
N GLN A 62 9.67 8.60 0.73
CA GLN A 62 10.80 9.53 0.78
C GLN A 62 10.46 10.75 1.66
N ASN A 63 11.47 11.35 2.31
CA ASN A 63 11.33 12.63 3.04
C ASN A 63 10.22 12.64 4.10
N ASP A 64 10.19 11.62 4.96
CA ASP A 64 9.23 11.52 6.06
C ASP A 64 7.76 11.60 5.65
N LEU A 65 7.47 11.10 4.47
CA LEU A 65 6.13 11.05 3.91
C LEU A 65 5.97 9.74 3.14
N PHE A 66 4.99 8.92 3.52
CA PHE A 66 4.68 7.72 2.74
C PHE A 66 3.96 8.13 1.45
N PHE A 67 2.68 8.29 1.45
CA PHE A 67 1.85 9.05 0.51
C PHE A 67 0.38 9.01 0.95
N LYS A 68 -0.45 9.86 0.31
CA LYS A 68 -1.86 10.02 0.69
C LYS A 68 -2.82 9.63 -0.44
N GLY A 69 -2.52 10.01 -1.67
CA GLY A 69 -3.43 9.78 -2.79
C GLY A 69 -2.79 10.05 -4.14
N MET A 70 -3.62 10.18 -5.16
CA MET A 70 -3.22 10.51 -6.53
C MET A 70 -3.16 12.01 -6.77
N ILE A 71 -2.38 12.43 -7.78
CA ILE A 71 -2.48 13.77 -8.35
C ILE A 71 -3.86 13.92 -8.98
N PRO A 72 -4.62 15.02 -8.71
CA PRO A 72 -6.01 15.15 -9.14
C PRO A 72 -6.23 14.92 -10.63
N ASP A 73 -5.43 15.57 -11.49
CA ASP A 73 -5.56 15.45 -12.95
C ASP A 73 -5.38 14.02 -13.49
N GLU A 74 -4.63 13.17 -12.75
CA GLU A 74 -4.46 11.75 -13.10
C GLU A 74 -5.56 10.86 -12.53
N ALA A 75 -6.39 11.38 -11.64
CA ALA A 75 -7.56 10.70 -11.11
C ALA A 75 -8.79 10.85 -12.01
N ASP A 76 -8.77 11.73 -13.01
CA ASP A 76 -9.91 11.99 -13.91
C ASP A 76 -10.28 10.78 -14.77
N ASP A 77 -9.29 9.95 -15.16
CA ASP A 77 -9.54 8.65 -15.79
C ASP A 77 -9.68 7.54 -14.73
N LEU A 78 -10.76 7.62 -13.97
CA LEU A 78 -11.03 6.68 -12.89
C LEU A 78 -11.05 5.20 -13.34
N PRO A 79 -11.64 4.80 -14.49
CA PRO A 79 -11.57 3.42 -14.95
C PRO A 79 -10.14 2.89 -15.11
N ALA A 80 -9.26 3.64 -15.79
CA ALA A 80 -7.88 3.23 -15.99
C ALA A 80 -7.06 3.24 -14.69
N LEU A 81 -7.36 4.16 -13.76
CA LEU A 81 -6.76 4.16 -12.44
C LEU A 81 -7.15 2.90 -11.64
N LEU A 82 -8.42 2.54 -11.62
CA LEU A 82 -8.91 1.35 -10.93
C LEU A 82 -8.33 0.07 -11.52
N GLU A 83 -8.13 0.01 -12.84
CA GLU A 83 -7.45 -1.11 -13.49
C GLU A 83 -5.99 -1.21 -13.05
N SER A 84 -5.26 -0.09 -13.00
CA SER A 84 -3.87 -0.06 -12.52
C SER A 84 -3.75 -0.49 -11.05
N LEU A 85 -4.66 -0.04 -10.19
CA LEU A 85 -4.70 -0.42 -8.77
C LEU A 85 -5.05 -1.91 -8.58
N ARG A 86 -5.94 -2.45 -9.41
CA ARG A 86 -6.26 -3.88 -9.41
C ARG A 86 -5.07 -4.72 -9.85
N ALA A 87 -4.35 -4.26 -10.88
CA ALA A 87 -3.12 -4.90 -11.32
C ALA A 87 -2.05 -4.89 -10.21
N LEU A 88 -1.87 -3.77 -9.51
CA LEU A 88 -0.98 -3.67 -8.36
C LEU A 88 -1.36 -4.65 -7.24
N ALA A 89 -2.63 -4.74 -6.88
CA ALA A 89 -3.11 -5.72 -5.89
C ALA A 89 -2.80 -7.16 -6.34
N SER A 90 -2.97 -7.47 -7.64
CA SER A 90 -2.65 -8.78 -8.20
C SER A 90 -1.15 -9.11 -8.11
N VAL A 91 -0.27 -8.12 -8.30
CA VAL A 91 1.17 -8.27 -8.08
C VAL A 91 1.45 -8.64 -6.62
N PHE A 92 0.86 -7.95 -5.65
CA PHE A 92 1.00 -8.30 -4.23
C PHE A 92 0.56 -9.75 -3.94
N TYR A 93 -0.50 -10.23 -4.60
CA TYR A 93 -0.97 -11.61 -4.42
C TYR A 93 -0.03 -12.67 -5.00
N SER A 94 0.75 -12.30 -6.01
CA SER A 94 1.72 -13.20 -6.64
C SER A 94 3.05 -13.31 -5.89
N ILE A 95 3.34 -12.39 -4.96
CA ILE A 95 4.59 -12.37 -4.20
C ILE A 95 4.58 -13.43 -3.12
N ASP A 96 5.54 -14.35 -3.14
CA ASP A 96 5.71 -15.40 -2.13
C ASP A 96 6.54 -14.95 -0.91
N LYS A 97 7.19 -13.79 -0.98
CA LYS A 97 8.04 -13.25 0.07
C LYS A 97 7.24 -12.39 1.06
N PRO A 98 7.60 -12.34 2.34
CA PRO A 98 7.01 -11.40 3.29
C PRO A 98 7.15 -9.96 2.81
N THR A 99 6.07 -9.19 2.94
CA THR A 99 6.03 -7.78 2.56
C THR A 99 5.74 -6.90 3.77
N PHE A 100 6.40 -5.75 3.80
CA PHE A 100 6.34 -4.80 4.90
C PHE A 100 6.06 -3.40 4.36
N ALA A 101 5.16 -2.66 5.02
CA ALA A 101 5.05 -1.22 4.85
C ALA A 101 5.73 -0.54 6.03
N ILE A 102 6.68 0.37 5.76
CA ILE A 102 7.33 1.19 6.77
C ILE A 102 6.82 2.62 6.59
N LEU A 103 5.88 3.01 7.46
CA LEU A 103 5.22 4.30 7.41
C LEU A 103 6.08 5.34 8.14
N ASN A 104 7.03 5.92 7.41
CA ASN A 104 7.96 6.93 7.89
C ASN A 104 7.32 8.31 8.10
N GLY A 105 6.12 8.51 7.58
CA GLY A 105 5.29 9.70 7.72
C GLY A 105 3.86 9.40 7.33
N ASP A 106 3.08 10.44 7.02
CA ASP A 106 1.67 10.33 6.72
C ASP A 106 1.38 9.30 5.61
N ALA A 107 0.46 8.40 5.92
CA ALA A 107 -0.07 7.36 5.05
C ALA A 107 -1.58 7.32 5.19
N THR A 108 -2.26 8.18 4.45
CA THR A 108 -3.72 8.24 4.49
C THR A 108 -4.33 7.78 3.18
N ASP A 109 -5.60 7.43 3.21
CA ASP A 109 -6.39 7.07 2.04
C ASP A 109 -5.72 5.98 1.18
N LEU A 110 -5.39 6.25 -0.08
CA LEU A 110 -4.75 5.29 -0.98
C LEU A 110 -3.40 4.79 -0.44
N GLY A 111 -2.64 5.65 0.27
CA GLY A 111 -1.38 5.26 0.89
C GLY A 111 -1.57 4.22 1.99
N TYR A 112 -2.57 4.42 2.84
CA TYR A 112 -2.91 3.44 3.86
C TYR A 112 -3.53 2.18 3.26
N GLU A 113 -4.35 2.32 2.22
CA GLU A 113 -4.92 1.18 1.49
C GLU A 113 -3.83 0.28 0.89
N LEU A 114 -2.76 0.89 0.33
CA LEU A 114 -1.58 0.15 -0.13
C LEU A 114 -0.85 -0.55 1.02
N ALA A 115 -0.65 0.14 2.14
CA ALA A 115 0.00 -0.46 3.30
C ALA A 115 -0.75 -1.70 3.80
N LEU A 116 -2.09 -1.69 3.74
CA LEU A 116 -2.93 -2.83 4.10
C LEU A 116 -2.77 -4.05 3.18
N LEU A 117 -2.20 -3.89 1.96
CA LEU A 117 -1.85 -5.01 1.09
C LEU A 117 -0.61 -5.76 1.58
N THR A 118 0.25 -5.14 2.37
CA THR A 118 1.45 -5.77 2.92
C THR A 118 1.11 -6.71 4.08
N ASP A 119 2.02 -7.60 4.44
CA ASP A 119 1.80 -8.54 5.56
C ASP A 119 1.88 -7.85 6.91
N ILE A 120 2.81 -6.91 7.04
CA ILE A 120 3.14 -6.23 8.30
C ILE A 120 3.30 -4.74 8.05
N ILE A 121 2.69 -3.94 8.91
CA ILE A 121 2.79 -2.48 8.92
C ILE A 121 3.60 -2.03 10.11
N ILE A 122 4.69 -1.34 9.84
CA ILE A 122 5.57 -0.71 10.83
C ILE A 122 5.38 0.80 10.70
N SER A 123 5.11 1.50 11.77
CA SER A 123 4.83 2.94 11.73
C SER A 123 5.70 3.76 12.68
N SER A 124 5.93 5.00 12.31
CA SER A 124 6.38 6.06 13.21
C SER A 124 5.22 6.55 14.06
N PRO A 125 5.42 6.88 15.33
CA PRO A 125 4.39 7.51 16.17
C PRO A 125 3.99 8.91 15.70
N LYS A 126 4.77 9.52 14.79
CA LYS A 126 4.46 10.82 14.18
C LYS A 126 3.60 10.71 12.92
N ALA A 127 3.47 9.51 12.35
CA ALA A 127 2.71 9.30 11.13
C ALA A 127 1.21 9.42 11.39
N THR A 128 0.51 10.17 10.54
CA THR A 128 -0.95 10.13 10.46
C THR A 128 -1.33 8.97 9.56
N VAL A 129 -2.10 8.01 10.09
CA VAL A 129 -2.43 6.77 9.39
C VAL A 129 -3.93 6.54 9.45
N GLY A 130 -4.54 6.18 8.32
CA GLY A 130 -5.96 5.86 8.27
C GLY A 130 -6.67 6.36 7.03
N PHE A 131 -8.00 6.36 7.09
CA PHE A 131 -8.85 6.83 6.00
C PHE A 131 -9.54 8.13 6.37
N SER A 132 -9.62 9.07 5.43
CA SER A 132 -10.51 10.21 5.54
C SER A 132 -11.97 9.75 5.44
N ARG A 133 -12.91 10.56 5.99
CA ARG A 133 -14.35 10.21 5.97
C ARG A 133 -14.92 10.09 4.56
N GLU A 134 -14.32 10.80 3.61
CA GLU A 134 -14.78 10.88 2.22
C GLU A 134 -14.09 9.87 1.32
N TYR A 135 -13.12 9.13 1.83
CA TYR A 135 -12.35 8.20 1.01
C TYR A 135 -13.13 6.93 0.70
N ASN A 136 -13.30 6.67 -0.57
CA ASN A 136 -13.83 5.40 -1.07
C ASN A 136 -12.67 4.48 -1.43
N CYS A 137 -12.53 3.35 -0.71
CA CYS A 137 -11.44 2.40 -0.95
C CYS A 137 -11.39 1.98 -2.43
N MET A 138 -10.30 2.32 -3.11
CA MET A 138 -10.15 2.09 -4.55
C MET A 138 -9.76 0.65 -4.88
N MET A 139 -9.11 -0.05 -3.95
CA MET A 139 -8.73 -1.47 -4.09
C MET A 139 -9.74 -2.40 -3.41
N ALA A 140 -11.04 -2.05 -3.50
CA ALA A 140 -12.13 -2.83 -2.93
C ALA A 140 -12.10 -4.29 -3.39
N GLY A 141 -12.32 -5.22 -2.45
CA GLY A 141 -12.22 -6.66 -2.70
C GLY A 141 -10.79 -7.21 -2.62
N SER A 142 -9.78 -6.37 -2.39
CA SER A 142 -8.41 -6.77 -2.09
C SER A 142 -8.21 -7.11 -0.62
N LEU A 143 -7.00 -7.54 -0.25
CA LEU A 143 -6.60 -7.73 1.16
C LEU A 143 -6.84 -6.51 2.02
N SER A 144 -6.66 -5.30 1.46
CA SER A 144 -6.93 -4.05 2.15
C SER A 144 -8.35 -3.98 2.67
N SER A 145 -9.33 -4.36 1.87
CA SER A 145 -10.75 -4.37 2.29
C SER A 145 -11.06 -5.36 3.40
N LEU A 146 -10.36 -6.49 3.45
CA LEU A 146 -10.54 -7.48 4.51
C LEU A 146 -9.94 -7.01 5.84
N ARG A 147 -8.79 -6.37 5.80
CA ARG A 147 -8.16 -5.78 6.99
C ARG A 147 -8.94 -4.57 7.49
N PHE A 148 -9.50 -3.77 6.57
CA PHE A 148 -10.32 -2.62 6.89
C PHE A 148 -11.59 -2.96 7.67
N ARG A 149 -12.25 -4.08 7.37
CA ARG A 149 -13.47 -4.51 8.08
C ARG A 149 -13.23 -4.85 9.55
N SER A 150 -11.99 -5.09 9.94
CA SER A 150 -11.60 -5.36 11.33
C SER A 150 -11.22 -4.13 12.13
N THR A 151 -11.25 -2.93 11.50
CA THR A 151 -10.83 -1.66 12.12
C THR A 151 -12.01 -0.71 12.22
N GLU A 152 -12.30 -0.20 13.41
CA GLU A 152 -13.21 0.92 13.57
C GLU A 152 -12.59 2.22 13.04
N LEU A 153 -13.40 2.99 12.31
CA LEU A 153 -13.06 4.30 11.78
C LEU A 153 -12.81 5.29 12.91
N GLY A 154 -11.64 5.82 12.99
CA GLY A 154 -11.35 7.04 13.77
C GLY A 154 -10.47 6.81 14.96
N GLY A 155 -9.38 7.52 14.97
CA GLY A 155 -8.51 7.67 16.12
C GLY A 155 -7.09 8.05 15.74
N SER A 156 -6.43 8.73 16.67
CA SER A 156 -5.00 8.96 16.68
C SER A 156 -4.24 7.64 16.49
N THR A 157 -2.97 7.68 16.16
CA THR A 157 -2.05 6.55 15.99
C THR A 157 -2.14 5.44 17.06
N GLU A 158 -2.78 5.70 18.20
CA GLU A 158 -2.98 4.72 19.29
C GLU A 158 -4.08 3.67 19.01
N GLY A 159 -4.89 3.84 17.97
CA GLY A 159 -5.95 2.90 17.57
C GLY A 159 -5.84 2.37 16.15
N VAL A 160 -4.79 2.71 15.41
CA VAL A 160 -4.62 2.33 14.00
C VAL A 160 -3.90 0.97 13.91
N ASN A 161 -4.33 0.13 13.00
CA ASN A 161 -3.79 -1.20 12.71
C ASN A 161 -2.36 -1.15 12.16
N CYS A 162 -1.43 -0.77 13.01
CA CYS A 162 -0.01 -0.98 12.78
C CYS A 162 0.45 -2.14 13.65
N ASP A 163 1.19 -3.07 13.06
CA ASP A 163 1.68 -4.24 13.79
C ASP A 163 2.81 -3.85 14.74
N TYR A 164 3.59 -2.83 14.38
CA TYR A 164 4.67 -2.29 15.21
C TYR A 164 4.77 -0.78 15.11
N VAL A 165 5.10 -0.12 16.21
CA VAL A 165 5.40 1.32 16.27
C VAL A 165 6.80 1.49 16.85
N PHE A 166 7.70 2.12 16.08
CA PHE A 166 9.08 2.39 16.49
C PHE A 166 9.35 3.88 16.55
N LYS A 167 10.33 4.28 17.39
CA LYS A 167 10.75 5.67 17.50
C LYS A 167 11.19 6.22 16.13
N TYR A 168 10.80 7.44 15.87
CA TYR A 168 11.03 8.09 14.57
C TYR A 168 12.51 8.21 14.20
N ASP A 169 13.39 8.56 15.17
CA ASP A 169 14.79 8.91 14.90
C ASP A 169 15.61 7.78 14.29
N ASN A 170 15.18 6.53 14.40
CA ASN A 170 15.83 5.37 13.81
C ASN A 170 14.83 4.38 13.18
N LEU A 171 13.67 4.87 12.74
CA LEU A 171 12.58 4.01 12.27
C LEU A 171 13.03 2.99 11.22
N LEU A 172 13.78 3.43 10.21
CA LEU A 172 14.22 2.52 9.14
C LEU A 172 15.21 1.46 9.64
N GLY A 173 16.14 1.83 10.54
CA GLY A 173 17.08 0.90 11.15
C GLY A 173 16.36 -0.14 12.02
N ASP A 174 15.46 0.31 12.89
CA ASP A 174 14.69 -0.57 13.78
C ASP A 174 13.75 -1.48 12.97
N ALA A 175 13.13 -0.95 11.93
CA ALA A 175 12.30 -1.72 11.00
C ALA A 175 13.12 -2.82 10.31
N LYS A 176 14.31 -2.52 9.75
CA LYS A 176 15.18 -3.51 9.13
C LYS A 176 15.60 -4.60 10.10
N ASN A 177 16.01 -4.24 11.31
CA ASN A 177 16.37 -5.21 12.37
C ASN A 177 15.18 -6.11 12.68
N ARG A 178 13.97 -5.55 12.73
CA ARG A 178 12.75 -6.31 12.97
C ARG A 178 12.43 -7.25 11.81
N ILE A 179 12.53 -6.76 10.57
CA ILE A 179 12.29 -7.55 9.36
C ILE A 179 13.23 -8.74 9.31
N SER A 180 14.54 -8.52 9.49
CA SER A 180 15.54 -9.60 9.50
C SER A 180 15.24 -10.67 10.56
N GLY A 181 14.70 -10.27 11.71
CA GLY A 181 14.24 -11.21 12.74
C GLY A 181 12.91 -11.92 12.42
N LEU A 182 12.16 -11.45 11.44
CA LEU A 182 10.86 -12.00 11.03
C LEU A 182 10.92 -12.78 9.71
N GLU A 183 12.06 -12.85 9.04
CA GLU A 183 12.29 -13.69 7.88
C GLU A 183 12.16 -15.19 8.25
N ASN A 184 10.91 -15.59 8.50
CA ASN A 184 10.59 -16.93 8.92
C ASN A 184 9.77 -17.63 7.82
N PRO A 185 10.14 -18.84 7.39
CA PRO A 185 9.36 -19.65 6.46
C PRO A 185 7.89 -19.83 6.86
N ARG A 186 7.59 -19.79 8.16
CA ARG A 186 6.22 -19.86 8.67
C ARG A 186 5.39 -18.63 8.32
N LEU A 187 6.00 -17.42 8.27
CA LEU A 187 5.31 -16.19 7.89
C LEU A 187 4.94 -16.24 6.41
N ALA A 188 5.88 -16.64 5.54
CA ALA A 188 5.65 -16.83 4.12
C ALA A 188 4.57 -17.89 3.84
N LEU A 189 4.58 -19.00 4.57
CA LEU A 189 3.56 -20.04 4.44
C LEU A 189 2.17 -19.55 4.90
N SER A 190 2.10 -18.85 6.00
CA SER A 190 0.85 -18.26 6.51
C SER A 190 0.27 -17.26 5.51
N ARG A 191 1.13 -16.43 4.88
CA ARG A 191 0.75 -15.52 3.83
C ARG A 191 0.21 -16.26 2.61
N ARG A 192 0.96 -17.25 2.08
CA ARG A 192 0.55 -18.05 0.93
C ARG A 192 -0.82 -18.70 1.14
N ASN A 193 -1.09 -19.21 2.33
CA ASN A 193 -2.38 -19.79 2.66
C ASN A 193 -3.50 -18.73 2.70
N ARG A 194 -3.24 -17.55 3.24
CA ARG A 194 -4.21 -16.45 3.24
C ARG A 194 -4.51 -15.96 1.83
N LEU A 195 -3.48 -15.77 1.00
CA LEU A 195 -3.63 -15.35 -0.39
C LEU A 195 -4.38 -16.38 -1.23
N ARG A 196 -4.10 -17.66 -1.03
CA ARG A 196 -4.83 -18.74 -1.68
C ARG A 196 -6.30 -18.71 -1.30
N PHE A 197 -6.61 -18.59 -0.01
CA PHE A 197 -7.99 -18.48 0.46
C PHE A 197 -8.72 -17.28 -0.13
N ILE A 198 -8.06 -16.11 -0.19
CA ILE A 198 -8.64 -14.90 -0.78
C ILE A 198 -8.86 -15.06 -2.27
N LYS A 199 -7.89 -15.61 -2.99
CA LYS A 199 -8.00 -15.87 -4.43
C LYS A 199 -9.11 -16.87 -4.76
N GLU A 200 -9.32 -17.86 -3.91
CA GLU A 200 -10.41 -18.84 -4.04
C GLU A 200 -11.77 -18.26 -3.63
N ALA A 201 -11.79 -17.34 -2.65
CA ALA A 201 -13.03 -16.74 -2.11
C ALA A 201 -13.50 -15.50 -2.89
N ILE A 202 -12.59 -14.80 -3.57
CA ILE A 202 -12.90 -13.57 -4.31
C ILE A 202 -12.62 -13.81 -5.79
N THR A 203 -13.66 -14.17 -6.52
CA THR A 203 -13.56 -14.30 -7.97
C THR A 203 -13.35 -12.94 -8.62
N GLU A 204 -12.73 -12.92 -9.81
CA GLU A 204 -12.49 -11.69 -10.58
C GLU A 204 -13.80 -10.92 -10.86
N GLU A 205 -14.89 -11.65 -11.12
CA GLU A 205 -16.25 -11.08 -11.29
C GLU A 205 -16.72 -10.35 -10.05
N HIS A 206 -16.44 -10.87 -8.85
CA HIS A 206 -16.80 -10.24 -7.58
C HIS A 206 -16.08 -8.90 -7.37
N LEU A 207 -14.79 -8.85 -7.72
CA LEU A 207 -13.98 -7.63 -7.70
C LEU A 207 -14.54 -6.58 -8.65
N VAL A 208 -14.89 -6.97 -9.88
CA VAL A 208 -15.49 -6.08 -10.89
C VAL A 208 -16.84 -5.55 -10.42
N LEU A 209 -17.69 -6.38 -9.83
CA LEU A 209 -18.99 -5.98 -9.30
C LEU A 209 -18.87 -5.00 -8.13
N LEU A 210 -17.97 -5.27 -7.18
CA LEU A 210 -17.73 -4.37 -6.06
C LEU A 210 -17.19 -3.01 -6.51
N THR A 211 -16.30 -3.00 -7.50
CA THR A 211 -15.76 -1.78 -8.08
C THR A 211 -16.85 -0.98 -8.80
N LYS A 212 -17.67 -1.62 -9.62
CA LYS A 212 -18.78 -0.98 -10.34
C LYS A 212 -19.84 -0.41 -9.39
N SER A 213 -20.18 -1.11 -8.31
CA SER A 213 -21.17 -0.63 -7.35
C SER A 213 -20.71 0.65 -6.64
N ARG A 214 -19.41 0.79 -6.38
CA ARG A 214 -18.83 2.00 -5.76
C ARG A 214 -18.77 3.18 -6.71
N ILE A 215 -18.35 2.99 -7.97
CA ILE A 215 -18.40 4.03 -9.00
C ILE A 215 -19.82 4.57 -9.19
N SER A 216 -20.84 3.70 -9.11
CA SER A 216 -22.24 4.11 -9.18
C SER A 216 -22.67 4.94 -7.97
N ASN A 217 -22.21 4.61 -6.78
CA ASN A 217 -22.51 5.37 -5.57
C ASN A 217 -21.82 6.74 -5.55
N ASP A 218 -20.58 6.86 -6.04
CA ASP A 218 -19.87 8.13 -6.14
C ASP A 218 -20.54 9.10 -7.12
N LYS A 219 -21.06 8.62 -8.25
CA LYS A 219 -21.84 9.45 -9.17
C LYS A 219 -23.11 10.01 -8.54
N ASN A 220 -23.71 9.27 -7.61
CA ASN A 220 -24.89 9.74 -6.88
C ASN A 220 -24.50 10.70 -5.74
N ALA A 221 -23.34 10.55 -5.11
CA ALA A 221 -22.84 11.47 -4.08
C ALA A 221 -22.45 12.84 -4.67
N LEU A 222 -21.92 12.88 -5.90
CA LEU A 222 -21.60 14.12 -6.62
C LEU A 222 -22.83 14.90 -7.08
N ASN A 223 -24.00 14.29 -7.11
CA ASN A 223 -25.28 14.90 -7.52
C ASN A 223 -26.17 15.36 -6.35
N VAL A 224 -25.67 15.39 -5.13
CA VAL A 224 -26.43 15.99 -4.01
C VAL A 224 -26.37 17.52 -4.18
N PRO A 225 -27.48 18.21 -4.48
CA PRO A 225 -27.48 19.65 -4.60
C PRO A 225 -27.10 20.27 -3.26
N ALA A 226 -26.15 21.19 -3.28
CA ALA A 226 -25.80 21.99 -2.11
C ALA A 226 -27.11 22.58 -1.52
N GLY A 227 -27.42 22.15 -0.30
CA GLY A 227 -28.58 22.64 0.43
C GLY A 227 -28.54 24.16 0.50
N LYS A 228 -29.62 24.79 0.06
CA LYS A 228 -29.84 26.22 0.29
C LYS A 228 -29.93 26.42 1.80
N GLU A 229 -28.97 27.17 2.36
CA GLU A 229 -29.14 27.77 3.67
C GLU A 229 -30.27 28.82 3.54
N GLU A 230 -31.35 28.60 4.28
CA GLU A 230 -32.32 29.63 4.66
C GLU A 230 -31.96 30.19 6.05
#